data_0a1f7cace6c5e26d93d49b82c828d01d
#
_entry.id   0a1f7cace6c5e26d93d49b82c828d01d
#
_cell.length_a   1.000
_cell.length_b   1.000
_cell.length_c   1.000
_cell.angle_alpha   90.00
_cell.angle_beta   90.00
_cell.angle_gamma   90.00
#
_symmetry.space_group_name_H-M   'P 1'
#
loop_
_entity.id
_entity.type
_entity.pdbx_description
1 polymer ?
#
loop_
_entity_poly.entity_id
_entity_poly.type
_entity_poly.pdbx_seq_one_letter_code
_entity_poly.pdbx_strand_id
1 'polypeptide(L)'
;MANDIDIGLFSINTDHLVDAEALSTVAIAAEEAGFESLWTAEHVVLPDPQMPPSPLPPDAELLDPTVALGYIAAVTSRIKLATGIIILPQRNPLVLAKELASVDVLSNGRMLFGVGVGYLEPEFDAIGIPMEDRGRRTTEYIEAMRSIWNDEDPAYEGDYVSFSGVKAFPRPIQPLGPPVVMGGHSKPAWRRSVTHSQGWYGFMLDPEATAENLAGLAEADQKYERPSELGQLEITVTPRMRPGSEMIERYGELGVDRLVLLSGARSVDESLAFIEHVHETLMS
;
A
#
# COMPACT_ATOMS: atom_id res chain seq x y z
N MET A 1 -13.24 -18.37 17.28
CA MET A 1 -12.91 -17.01 17.76
C MET A 1 -12.79 -16.20 16.51
N ALA A 2 -13.64 -15.17 16.31
CA ALA A 2 -13.42 -14.22 15.21
C ALA A 2 -12.04 -13.60 15.42
N ASN A 3 -11.17 -13.67 14.43
CA ASN A 3 -9.93 -12.91 14.46
C ASN A 3 -10.34 -11.43 14.54
N ASP A 4 -9.73 -10.67 15.47
CA ASP A 4 -9.86 -9.20 15.43
C ASP A 4 -9.26 -8.74 14.11
N ILE A 5 -10.10 -8.25 13.20
CA ILE A 5 -9.66 -7.72 11.90
C ILE A 5 -9.16 -6.30 12.13
N ASP A 6 -7.93 -6.02 11.73
CA ASP A 6 -7.37 -4.69 11.74
C ASP A 6 -8.14 -3.74 10.79
N ILE A 7 -8.40 -2.52 11.22
CA ILE A 7 -9.13 -1.53 10.42
C ILE A 7 -8.20 -0.38 10.01
N GLY A 8 -8.05 -0.19 8.71
CA GLY A 8 -7.32 0.93 8.11
C GLY A 8 -8.24 1.94 7.42
N LEU A 9 -7.74 3.14 7.18
CA LEU A 9 -8.41 4.20 6.44
C LEU A 9 -7.66 4.47 5.13
N PHE A 10 -8.37 4.42 3.99
CA PHE A 10 -7.82 4.64 2.65
C PHE A 10 -7.94 6.08 2.18
N SER A 11 -7.06 6.46 1.25
CA SER A 11 -7.10 7.74 0.50
C SER A 11 -6.86 8.96 1.37
N ILE A 12 -5.96 8.83 2.37
CA ILE A 12 -5.67 9.92 3.33
C ILE A 12 -4.96 11.14 2.68
N ASN A 13 -4.51 11.05 1.44
CA ASN A 13 -3.72 12.06 0.76
C ASN A 13 -4.42 12.70 -0.46
N THR A 14 -5.75 12.63 -0.54
CA THR A 14 -6.50 13.08 -1.73
C THR A 14 -7.57 14.12 -1.40
N ASP A 15 -7.97 14.88 -2.42
CA ASP A 15 -9.09 15.83 -2.37
C ASP A 15 -8.97 16.84 -1.20
N HIS A 16 -9.97 16.92 -0.34
CA HIS A 16 -9.99 17.82 0.82
C HIS A 16 -8.88 17.54 1.86
N LEU A 17 -8.12 16.45 1.71
CA LEU A 17 -7.00 16.08 2.60
C LEU A 17 -5.63 16.48 2.04
N VAL A 18 -5.56 17.25 0.96
CA VAL A 18 -4.28 17.80 0.45
C VAL A 18 -3.83 19.05 1.23
N ASP A 19 -4.67 19.59 2.11
CA ASP A 19 -4.32 20.65 3.05
C ASP A 19 -3.69 20.08 4.32
N ALA A 20 -2.64 20.73 4.82
CA ALA A 20 -1.86 20.24 5.97
C ALA A 20 -2.66 20.14 7.27
N GLU A 21 -3.56 21.10 7.54
CA GLU A 21 -4.41 21.10 8.75
C GLU A 21 -5.47 20.00 8.65
N ALA A 22 -6.10 19.85 7.49
CA ALA A 22 -7.07 18.81 7.21
C ALA A 22 -6.44 17.41 7.37
N LEU A 23 -5.28 17.20 6.73
CA LEU A 23 -4.54 15.94 6.78
C LEU A 23 -4.16 15.57 8.21
N SER A 24 -3.59 16.49 8.99
CA SER A 24 -3.20 16.23 10.38
C SER A 24 -4.41 15.97 11.28
N THR A 25 -5.48 16.73 11.12
CA THR A 25 -6.71 16.57 11.90
C THR A 25 -7.31 15.17 11.72
N VAL A 26 -7.44 14.71 10.47
CA VAL A 26 -8.02 13.41 10.17
C VAL A 26 -7.08 12.26 10.57
N ALA A 27 -5.76 12.42 10.38
CA ALA A 27 -4.78 11.40 10.76
C ALA A 27 -4.74 11.19 12.29
N ILE A 28 -4.77 12.28 13.08
CA ILE A 28 -4.80 12.22 14.55
C ILE A 28 -6.12 11.58 15.01
N ALA A 29 -7.25 12.01 14.46
CA ALA A 29 -8.56 11.45 14.83
C ALA A 29 -8.64 9.95 14.55
N ALA A 30 -8.12 9.48 13.42
CA ALA A 30 -8.06 8.04 13.10
C ALA A 30 -7.18 7.27 14.10
N GLU A 31 -6.00 7.81 14.46
CA GLU A 31 -5.14 7.20 15.49
C GLU A 31 -5.83 7.15 16.87
N GLU A 32 -6.53 8.21 17.27
CA GLU A 32 -7.24 8.28 18.56
C GLU A 32 -8.44 7.32 18.59
N ALA A 33 -9.14 7.15 17.47
CA ALA A 33 -10.23 6.20 17.31
C ALA A 33 -9.76 4.73 17.23
N GLY A 34 -8.46 4.48 17.14
CA GLY A 34 -7.90 3.13 17.16
C GLY A 34 -7.77 2.47 15.77
N PHE A 35 -7.83 3.22 14.68
CA PHE A 35 -7.47 2.68 13.37
C PHE A 35 -6.03 2.17 13.39
N GLU A 36 -5.81 1.01 12.77
CA GLU A 36 -4.50 0.36 12.75
C GLU A 36 -3.55 1.01 11.74
N SER A 37 -4.09 1.47 10.59
CA SER A 37 -3.28 2.02 9.51
C SER A 37 -3.97 3.10 8.69
N LEU A 38 -3.14 4.00 8.10
CA LEU A 38 -3.54 5.01 7.13
C LEU A 38 -2.90 4.68 5.78
N TRP A 39 -3.72 4.66 4.72
CA TRP A 39 -3.31 4.27 3.38
C TRP A 39 -3.46 5.42 2.38
N THR A 40 -2.39 5.73 1.66
CA THR A 40 -2.42 6.72 0.57
C THR A 40 -2.93 6.10 -0.72
N ALA A 41 -3.33 6.96 -1.68
CA ALA A 41 -3.48 6.60 -3.09
C ALA A 41 -2.30 7.15 -3.90
N GLU A 42 -2.09 6.67 -5.13
CA GLU A 42 -1.08 7.21 -6.03
C GLU A 42 -1.57 7.30 -7.47
N HIS A 43 -1.40 8.48 -8.05
CA HIS A 43 -1.18 8.74 -9.46
C HIS A 43 -0.20 9.91 -9.56
N VAL A 44 0.86 9.76 -10.35
CA VAL A 44 1.85 10.82 -10.56
C VAL A 44 1.30 11.89 -11.50
N VAL A 45 0.59 11.44 -12.54
CA VAL A 45 -0.14 12.28 -13.49
C VAL A 45 -1.43 11.56 -13.94
N LEU A 46 -2.45 12.33 -14.32
CA LEU A 46 -3.72 11.81 -14.83
C LEU A 46 -3.94 12.26 -16.28
N PRO A 47 -4.57 11.43 -17.13
CA PRO A 47 -4.80 11.78 -18.53
C PRO A 47 -5.82 12.93 -18.67
N ASP A 48 -5.51 13.90 -19.55
CA ASP A 48 -6.39 14.96 -19.96
C ASP A 48 -6.56 14.92 -21.50
N PRO A 49 -7.79 14.69 -22.02
CA PRO A 49 -9.05 14.44 -21.28
C PRO A 49 -9.04 13.12 -20.51
N GLN A 50 -9.86 13.04 -19.46
CA GLN A 50 -10.05 11.77 -18.74
C GLN A 50 -10.48 10.67 -19.70
N MET A 51 -9.81 9.53 -19.64
CA MET A 51 -10.10 8.36 -20.46
C MET A 51 -10.01 7.06 -19.65
N PRO A 52 -10.84 6.05 -19.98
CA PRO A 52 -10.72 4.75 -19.34
C PRO A 52 -9.31 4.15 -19.54
N PRO A 53 -8.75 3.46 -18.53
CA PRO A 53 -9.35 3.10 -17.25
C PRO A 53 -9.09 4.10 -16.10
N SER A 54 -8.77 5.38 -16.37
CA SER A 54 -8.53 6.37 -15.31
C SER A 54 -9.73 6.48 -14.36
N PRO A 55 -9.56 6.24 -13.05
CA PRO A 55 -10.64 6.30 -12.07
C PRO A 55 -10.97 7.75 -11.67
N LEU A 56 -10.03 8.68 -11.90
CA LEU A 56 -10.09 10.06 -11.45
C LEU A 56 -10.09 11.04 -12.62
N PRO A 57 -10.69 12.22 -12.47
CA PRO A 57 -10.59 13.31 -13.43
C PRO A 57 -9.15 13.88 -13.47
N PRO A 58 -8.76 14.59 -14.55
CA PRO A 58 -7.38 15.07 -14.72
C PRO A 58 -6.93 16.10 -13.67
N ASP A 59 -7.86 16.78 -13.03
CA ASP A 59 -7.67 17.81 -12.01
C ASP A 59 -7.83 17.27 -10.57
N ALA A 60 -7.91 15.94 -10.38
CA ALA A 60 -7.94 15.36 -9.04
C ALA A 60 -6.65 15.67 -8.28
N GLU A 61 -6.80 16.11 -7.05
CA GLU A 61 -5.67 16.48 -6.18
C GLU A 61 -5.19 15.27 -5.37
N LEU A 62 -3.91 14.94 -5.50
CA LEU A 62 -3.23 13.90 -4.74
C LEU A 62 -1.85 14.39 -4.29
N LEU A 63 -1.57 14.33 -2.99
CA LEU A 63 -0.20 14.48 -2.49
C LEU A 63 0.63 13.24 -2.81
N ASP A 64 1.93 13.42 -3.08
CA ASP A 64 2.84 12.27 -3.20
C ASP A 64 2.78 11.41 -1.93
N PRO A 65 2.67 10.07 -2.06
CA PRO A 65 2.55 9.16 -0.92
C PRO A 65 3.65 9.32 0.12
N THR A 66 4.91 9.38 -0.29
CA THR A 66 6.03 9.44 0.65
C THR A 66 6.11 10.77 1.38
N VAL A 67 5.74 11.87 0.70
CA VAL A 67 5.66 13.21 1.29
C VAL A 67 4.52 13.29 2.31
N ALA A 68 3.33 12.80 1.94
CA ALA A 68 2.17 12.79 2.85
C ALA A 68 2.44 11.91 4.08
N LEU A 69 2.99 10.70 3.92
CA LEU A 69 3.30 9.81 5.03
C LEU A 69 4.43 10.35 5.91
N GLY A 70 5.41 11.06 5.36
CA GLY A 70 6.42 11.77 6.16
C GLY A 70 5.81 12.85 7.05
N TYR A 71 4.82 13.59 6.54
CA TYR A 71 4.08 14.58 7.32
C TYR A 71 3.22 13.91 8.41
N ILE A 72 2.47 12.86 8.07
CA ILE A 72 1.66 12.11 9.02
C ILE A 72 2.52 11.47 10.12
N ALA A 73 3.71 10.98 9.78
CA ALA A 73 4.66 10.43 10.75
C ALA A 73 5.00 11.41 11.88
N ALA A 74 5.04 12.72 11.58
CA ALA A 74 5.38 13.75 12.55
C ALA A 74 4.24 14.10 13.51
N VAL A 75 2.99 13.82 13.14
CA VAL A 75 1.79 14.19 13.93
C VAL A 75 1.09 12.99 14.58
N THR A 76 1.57 11.77 14.32
CA THR A 76 1.05 10.51 14.87
C THR A 76 2.17 9.70 15.53
N SER A 77 1.82 8.70 16.35
CA SER A 77 2.81 7.95 17.14
C SER A 77 2.66 6.42 17.11
N ARG A 78 1.48 5.89 16.74
CA ARG A 78 1.14 4.47 16.80
C ARG A 78 0.63 3.91 15.48
N ILE A 79 -0.25 4.65 14.80
CA ILE A 79 -0.91 4.22 13.57
C ILE A 79 0.11 3.90 12.48
N LYS A 80 -0.05 2.76 11.79
CA LYS A 80 0.82 2.39 10.67
C LYS A 80 0.56 3.29 9.45
N LEU A 81 1.59 3.47 8.66
CA LEU A 81 1.64 4.39 7.51
C LEU A 81 1.87 3.57 6.24
N ALA A 82 0.87 3.50 5.38
CA ALA A 82 0.90 2.60 4.24
C ALA A 82 0.73 3.33 2.90
N THR A 83 1.46 2.89 1.90
CA THR A 83 1.15 3.25 0.53
C THR A 83 0.10 2.29 -0.05
N GLY A 84 -0.94 2.82 -0.67
CA GLY A 84 -2.06 2.00 -1.14
C GLY A 84 -2.50 2.31 -2.57
N ILE A 85 -1.63 2.17 -3.52
CA ILE A 85 -0.28 1.58 -3.58
C ILE A 85 0.66 2.45 -4.41
N ILE A 86 1.98 2.37 -4.17
CA ILE A 86 2.98 2.95 -5.10
C ILE A 86 3.06 2.10 -6.37
N ILE A 87 3.04 2.78 -7.53
CA ILE A 87 3.25 2.19 -8.85
C ILE A 87 4.76 2.07 -9.07
N LEU A 88 5.36 1.01 -8.53
CA LEU A 88 6.80 0.87 -8.43
C LEU A 88 7.58 0.99 -9.75
N PRO A 89 7.10 0.48 -10.90
CA PRO A 89 7.85 0.62 -12.16
C PRO A 89 8.10 2.06 -12.60
N GLN A 90 7.31 3.01 -12.13
CA GLN A 90 7.40 4.43 -12.49
C GLN A 90 8.47 5.19 -11.68
N ARG A 91 9.03 4.57 -10.64
CA ARG A 91 9.98 5.21 -9.74
C ARG A 91 11.39 4.62 -9.87
N ASN A 92 12.42 5.43 -9.61
CA ASN A 92 13.76 4.88 -9.44
C ASN A 92 13.82 4.10 -8.12
N PRO A 93 14.18 2.81 -8.12
CA PRO A 93 14.10 1.98 -6.92
C PRO A 93 15.05 2.41 -5.80
N LEU A 94 16.23 2.96 -6.12
CA LEU A 94 17.17 3.43 -5.09
C LEU A 94 16.72 4.74 -4.44
N VAL A 95 16.11 5.64 -5.23
CA VAL A 95 15.53 6.89 -4.69
C VAL A 95 14.35 6.54 -3.78
N LEU A 96 13.43 5.72 -4.26
CA LEU A 96 12.27 5.28 -3.47
C LEU A 96 12.69 4.50 -2.21
N ALA A 97 13.70 3.62 -2.31
CA ALA A 97 14.24 2.91 -1.16
C ALA A 97 14.73 3.87 -0.07
N LYS A 98 15.36 4.99 -0.49
CA LYS A 98 15.80 6.04 0.42
C LYS A 98 14.64 6.78 1.07
N GLU A 99 13.61 7.11 0.30
CA GLU A 99 12.40 7.79 0.78
C GLU A 99 11.67 6.93 1.80
N LEU A 100 11.39 5.65 1.48
CA LEU A 100 10.71 4.72 2.38
C LEU A 100 11.51 4.44 3.66
N ALA A 101 12.83 4.27 3.56
CA ALA A 101 13.69 4.14 4.74
C ALA A 101 13.63 5.40 5.63
N SER A 102 13.52 6.57 5.03
CA SER A 102 13.39 7.83 5.78
C SER A 102 12.05 7.92 6.52
N VAL A 103 10.94 7.56 5.87
CA VAL A 103 9.63 7.50 6.51
C VAL A 103 9.61 6.44 7.61
N ASP A 104 10.23 5.28 7.38
CA ASP A 104 10.32 4.21 8.37
C ASP A 104 11.06 4.65 9.64
N VAL A 105 12.20 5.33 9.48
CA VAL A 105 12.97 5.89 10.62
C VAL A 105 12.19 6.99 11.34
N LEU A 106 11.61 7.95 10.60
CA LEU A 106 10.86 9.07 11.18
C LEU A 106 9.58 8.61 11.89
N SER A 107 8.97 7.53 11.41
CA SER A 107 7.79 6.92 12.02
C SER A 107 8.10 5.92 13.12
N ASN A 108 9.38 5.63 13.39
CA ASN A 108 9.82 4.60 14.34
C ASN A 108 9.31 3.19 13.96
N GLY A 109 9.47 2.81 12.69
CA GLY A 109 9.17 1.47 12.18
C GLY A 109 7.68 1.21 11.91
N ARG A 110 6.89 2.22 11.55
CA ARG A 110 5.45 2.11 11.26
C ARG A 110 5.12 2.03 9.77
N MET A 111 6.11 2.06 8.88
CA MET A 111 5.90 2.07 7.44
C MET A 111 5.48 0.71 6.90
N LEU A 112 4.44 0.67 6.04
CA LEU A 112 4.05 -0.46 5.20
C LEU A 112 4.20 -0.04 3.73
N PHE A 113 4.90 -0.84 2.95
CA PHE A 113 5.15 -0.57 1.54
C PHE A 113 4.16 -1.31 0.64
N GLY A 114 2.98 -0.72 0.43
CA GLY A 114 2.03 -1.18 -0.57
C GLY A 114 2.52 -0.87 -1.99
N VAL A 115 2.58 -1.89 -2.85
CA VAL A 115 3.21 -1.80 -4.17
C VAL A 115 2.37 -2.48 -5.24
N GLY A 116 2.30 -1.84 -6.42
CA GLY A 116 1.65 -2.37 -7.61
C GLY A 116 2.45 -2.16 -8.88
N VAL A 117 1.96 -2.75 -9.97
CA VAL A 117 2.60 -2.67 -11.28
C VAL A 117 2.04 -1.54 -12.16
N GLY A 118 0.92 -0.94 -11.78
CA GLY A 118 0.22 0.07 -12.57
C GLY A 118 -0.61 -0.52 -13.73
N TYR A 119 -1.52 0.32 -14.26
CA TYR A 119 -2.47 -0.07 -15.31
C TYR A 119 -2.80 1.08 -16.28
N LEU A 120 -2.38 2.31 -15.98
CA LEU A 120 -2.74 3.51 -16.74
C LEU A 120 -1.61 3.87 -17.72
N GLU A 121 -1.76 3.44 -18.99
CA GLU A 121 -0.74 3.61 -20.03
C GLU A 121 -0.31 5.08 -20.25
N PRO A 122 -1.23 6.09 -20.32
CA PRO A 122 -0.83 7.50 -20.46
C PRO A 122 0.08 8.01 -19.34
N GLU A 123 -0.04 7.49 -18.14
CA GLU A 123 0.83 7.84 -17.02
C GLU A 123 2.24 7.27 -17.21
N PHE A 124 2.35 6.03 -17.69
CA PHE A 124 3.64 5.41 -18.04
C PHE A 124 4.34 6.16 -19.18
N ASP A 125 3.58 6.52 -20.22
CA ASP A 125 4.10 7.28 -21.36
C ASP A 125 4.64 8.66 -20.95
N ALA A 126 3.90 9.37 -20.11
CA ALA A 126 4.29 10.69 -19.60
C ALA A 126 5.59 10.64 -18.77
N ILE A 127 5.83 9.55 -18.05
CA ILE A 127 7.04 9.33 -17.24
C ILE A 127 8.17 8.73 -18.08
N GLY A 128 7.88 8.23 -19.28
CA GLY A 128 8.87 7.64 -20.19
C GLY A 128 9.28 6.22 -19.82
N ILE A 129 8.39 5.46 -19.15
CA ILE A 129 8.65 4.07 -18.74
C ILE A 129 7.78 3.12 -19.59
N PRO A 130 8.36 2.10 -20.25
CA PRO A 130 7.61 1.09 -20.97
C PRO A 130 6.66 0.30 -20.07
N MET A 131 5.39 0.19 -20.47
CA MET A 131 4.39 -0.52 -19.68
C MET A 131 4.50 -2.05 -19.78
N GLU A 132 5.06 -2.58 -20.88
CA GLU A 132 5.12 -4.02 -21.15
C GLU A 132 5.92 -4.78 -20.09
N ASP A 133 6.99 -4.19 -19.61
CA ASP A 133 7.92 -4.81 -18.67
C ASP A 133 7.60 -4.54 -17.20
N ARG A 134 6.52 -3.81 -16.92
CA ARG A 134 6.18 -3.34 -15.56
C ARG A 134 6.22 -4.43 -14.49
N GLY A 135 5.77 -5.65 -14.83
CA GLY A 135 5.75 -6.77 -13.88
C GLY A 135 7.14 -7.32 -13.56
N ARG A 136 8.04 -7.45 -14.57
CA ARG A 136 9.43 -7.88 -14.36
C ARG A 136 10.22 -6.80 -13.64
N ARG A 137 10.05 -5.56 -14.05
CA ARG A 137 10.66 -4.38 -13.45
C ARG A 137 10.28 -4.26 -11.96
N THR A 138 9.01 -4.49 -11.60
CA THR A 138 8.57 -4.48 -10.19
C THR A 138 9.29 -5.54 -9.36
N THR A 139 9.42 -6.77 -9.88
CA THR A 139 10.11 -7.86 -9.18
C THR A 139 11.57 -7.49 -8.91
N GLU A 140 12.29 -7.08 -9.96
CA GLU A 140 13.70 -6.69 -9.89
C GLU A 140 13.92 -5.49 -8.95
N TYR A 141 13.02 -4.51 -8.98
CA TYR A 141 13.11 -3.34 -8.12
C TYR A 141 12.92 -3.69 -6.63
N ILE A 142 12.03 -4.62 -6.28
CA ILE A 142 11.88 -5.08 -4.90
C ILE A 142 13.16 -5.77 -4.42
N GLU A 143 13.77 -6.62 -5.26
CA GLU A 143 15.02 -7.30 -4.94
C GLU A 143 16.18 -6.31 -4.75
N ALA A 144 16.32 -5.34 -5.67
CA ALA A 144 17.32 -4.27 -5.59
C ALA A 144 17.15 -3.39 -4.33
N MET A 145 15.89 -3.05 -3.97
CA MET A 145 15.58 -2.31 -2.74
C MET A 145 15.93 -3.10 -1.49
N ARG A 146 15.70 -4.41 -1.48
CA ARG A 146 16.10 -5.28 -0.38
C ARG A 146 17.61 -5.35 -0.21
N SER A 147 18.37 -5.45 -1.31
CA SER A 147 19.83 -5.41 -1.24
C SER A 147 20.32 -4.09 -0.63
N ILE A 148 19.84 -2.92 -1.10
CA ILE A 148 20.30 -1.64 -0.55
C ILE A 148 19.91 -1.42 0.92
N TRP A 149 18.83 -2.04 1.40
CA TRP A 149 18.41 -1.95 2.80
C TRP A 149 19.17 -2.89 3.73
N ASN A 150 19.51 -4.12 3.27
CA ASN A 150 19.89 -5.20 4.18
C ASN A 150 21.34 -5.65 4.03
N ASP A 151 21.91 -5.61 2.82
CA ASP A 151 23.24 -6.16 2.59
C ASP A 151 24.33 -5.28 3.21
N GLU A 152 25.39 -5.89 3.68
CA GLU A 152 26.57 -5.16 4.18
C GLU A 152 27.26 -4.40 3.04
N ASP A 153 27.43 -5.08 1.91
CA ASP A 153 27.96 -4.51 0.67
C ASP A 153 26.91 -4.62 -0.44
N PRO A 154 25.96 -3.66 -0.52
CA PRO A 154 24.83 -3.72 -1.43
C PRO A 154 25.28 -3.76 -2.89
N ALA A 155 24.78 -4.74 -3.64
CA ALA A 155 24.99 -4.85 -5.08
C ALA A 155 23.80 -5.55 -5.73
N TYR A 156 23.46 -5.13 -6.92
CA TYR A 156 22.43 -5.76 -7.73
C TYR A 156 22.80 -5.65 -9.22
N GLU A 157 22.55 -6.68 -9.99
CA GLU A 157 22.76 -6.72 -11.45
C GLU A 157 21.53 -7.31 -12.11
N GLY A 158 20.75 -6.46 -12.77
CA GLY A 158 19.51 -6.82 -13.43
C GLY A 158 19.34 -6.14 -14.78
N ASP A 159 18.19 -6.42 -15.41
CA ASP A 159 17.83 -5.87 -16.73
C ASP A 159 17.44 -4.38 -16.64
N TYR A 160 16.92 -3.93 -15.48
CA TYR A 160 16.34 -2.59 -15.30
C TYR A 160 17.10 -1.73 -14.31
N VAL A 161 17.85 -2.33 -13.41
CA VAL A 161 18.69 -1.63 -12.43
C VAL A 161 19.95 -2.42 -12.13
N SER A 162 21.08 -1.73 -12.07
CA SER A 162 22.35 -2.31 -11.65
C SER A 162 23.12 -1.30 -10.81
N PHE A 163 23.70 -1.77 -9.71
CA PHE A 163 24.56 -0.96 -8.86
C PHE A 163 25.52 -1.83 -8.04
N SER A 164 26.64 -1.24 -7.66
CA SER A 164 27.62 -1.78 -6.71
C SER A 164 28.46 -0.65 -6.11
N GLY A 165 29.14 -0.92 -5.00
CA GLY A 165 30.06 0.05 -4.39
C GLY A 165 29.35 1.27 -3.78
N VAL A 166 28.07 1.16 -3.43
CA VAL A 166 27.26 2.22 -2.83
C VAL A 166 26.56 1.74 -1.56
N LYS A 167 26.31 2.65 -0.63
CA LYS A 167 25.52 2.39 0.59
C LYS A 167 24.48 3.48 0.79
N ALA A 168 23.32 3.13 1.32
CA ALA A 168 22.26 4.08 1.66
C ALA A 168 21.99 4.08 3.17
N PHE A 169 22.12 5.25 3.80
CA PHE A 169 21.80 5.47 5.22
C PHE A 169 20.88 6.68 5.39
N PRO A 170 19.95 6.70 6.40
CA PRO A 170 19.75 5.61 7.34
C PRO A 170 19.17 4.37 6.65
N ARG A 171 19.39 3.21 7.23
CA ARG A 171 18.67 1.98 6.89
C ARG A 171 17.30 2.01 7.56
N PRO A 172 16.29 1.28 7.03
CA PRO A 172 15.04 1.08 7.75
C PRO A 172 15.25 0.53 9.17
N ILE A 173 14.35 0.85 10.08
CA ILE A 173 14.33 0.27 11.42
C ILE A 173 13.78 -1.16 11.37
N GLN A 174 12.78 -1.39 10.51
CA GLN A 174 12.14 -2.69 10.38
C GLN A 174 13.08 -3.71 9.72
N PRO A 175 13.15 -4.94 10.24
CA PRO A 175 13.93 -6.02 9.62
C PRO A 175 13.45 -6.27 8.17
N LEU A 176 14.37 -6.47 7.25
CA LEU A 176 14.13 -6.64 5.80
C LEU A 176 13.58 -5.39 5.09
N GLY A 177 13.54 -4.23 5.76
CA GLY A 177 12.90 -3.00 5.30
C GLY A 177 11.39 -2.95 5.62
N PRO A 178 10.69 -1.88 5.21
CA PRO A 178 9.24 -1.78 5.34
C PRO A 178 8.56 -3.00 4.71
N PRO A 179 7.62 -3.68 5.42
CA PRO A 179 6.92 -4.84 4.88
C PRO A 179 6.25 -4.52 3.53
N VAL A 180 6.56 -5.34 2.53
CA VAL A 180 6.00 -5.20 1.18
C VAL A 180 4.61 -5.81 1.16
N VAL A 181 3.60 -5.03 0.72
CA VAL A 181 2.21 -5.47 0.53
C VAL A 181 1.88 -5.38 -0.96
N MET A 182 1.78 -6.53 -1.64
CA MET A 182 1.62 -6.60 -3.10
C MET A 182 0.17 -6.45 -3.52
N GLY A 183 -0.15 -5.42 -4.31
CA GLY A 183 -1.47 -5.23 -4.91
C GLY A 183 -1.68 -6.02 -6.19
N GLY A 184 -2.95 -6.37 -6.48
CA GLY A 184 -3.39 -6.88 -7.76
C GLY A 184 -4.11 -8.23 -7.71
N HIS A 185 -4.97 -8.48 -8.74
CA HIS A 185 -5.93 -9.57 -8.84
C HIS A 185 -5.62 -10.51 -10.02
N SER A 186 -4.35 -10.80 -10.26
CA SER A 186 -3.94 -11.62 -11.40
C SER A 186 -2.90 -12.68 -11.00
N LYS A 187 -2.80 -13.75 -11.80
CA LYS A 187 -1.80 -14.83 -11.56
C LYS A 187 -0.37 -14.30 -11.36
N PRO A 188 0.13 -13.33 -12.15
CA PRO A 188 1.44 -12.73 -11.88
C PRO A 188 1.52 -11.92 -10.58
N ALA A 189 0.44 -11.26 -10.16
CA ALA A 189 0.37 -10.56 -8.88
C ALA A 189 0.38 -11.55 -7.71
N TRP A 190 -0.44 -12.60 -7.74
CA TRP A 190 -0.46 -13.64 -6.71
C TRP A 190 0.90 -14.34 -6.56
N ARG A 191 1.57 -14.66 -7.69
CA ARG A 191 2.94 -15.18 -7.64
C ARG A 191 3.88 -14.23 -6.89
N ARG A 192 3.89 -12.94 -7.24
CA ARG A 192 4.76 -11.95 -6.56
C ARG A 192 4.41 -11.79 -5.08
N SER A 193 3.12 -11.84 -4.74
CA SER A 193 2.69 -11.81 -3.34
C SER A 193 3.28 -12.97 -2.54
N VAL A 194 3.23 -14.18 -3.09
CA VAL A 194 3.82 -15.36 -2.45
C VAL A 194 5.34 -15.27 -2.36
N THR A 195 6.01 -14.87 -3.43
CA THR A 195 7.47 -14.99 -3.53
C THR A 195 8.25 -13.75 -3.09
N HIS A 196 7.62 -12.56 -3.02
CA HIS A 196 8.33 -11.30 -2.79
C HIS A 196 7.66 -10.35 -1.78
N SER A 197 6.58 -10.74 -1.10
CA SER A 197 5.92 -9.80 -0.18
C SER A 197 5.49 -10.43 1.13
N GLN A 198 5.37 -9.62 2.17
CA GLN A 198 4.82 -10.02 3.45
C GLN A 198 3.29 -10.01 3.46
N GLY A 199 2.67 -9.23 2.56
CA GLY A 199 1.21 -9.16 2.45
C GLY A 199 0.70 -9.08 1.02
N TRP A 200 -0.58 -9.36 0.85
CA TRP A 200 -1.34 -9.13 -0.38
C TRP A 200 -2.45 -8.11 -0.14
N TYR A 201 -2.71 -7.26 -1.13
CA TYR A 201 -3.75 -6.23 -1.09
C TYR A 201 -4.76 -6.42 -2.22
N GLY A 202 -6.00 -6.73 -1.84
CA GLY A 202 -7.16 -6.79 -2.71
C GLY A 202 -7.96 -5.49 -2.66
N PHE A 203 -8.00 -4.74 -3.76
CA PHE A 203 -8.69 -3.46 -3.83
C PHE A 203 -10.10 -3.60 -4.40
N MET A 204 -11.10 -3.04 -3.71
CA MET A 204 -12.51 -2.99 -4.13
C MET A 204 -13.11 -4.38 -4.39
N LEU A 205 -12.94 -5.31 -3.47
CA LEU A 205 -13.47 -6.65 -3.53
C LEU A 205 -14.67 -6.81 -2.57
N ASP A 206 -15.70 -7.57 -3.01
CA ASP A 206 -16.69 -8.17 -2.13
C ASP A 206 -16.18 -9.52 -1.58
N PRO A 207 -16.86 -10.16 -0.63
CA PRO A 207 -16.41 -11.43 -0.06
C PRO A 207 -16.25 -12.56 -1.08
N GLU A 208 -17.10 -12.62 -2.09
CA GLU A 208 -17.05 -13.62 -3.16
C GLU A 208 -15.80 -13.45 -4.02
N ALA A 209 -15.54 -12.23 -4.49
CA ALA A 209 -14.32 -11.89 -5.25
C ALA A 209 -13.06 -12.04 -4.37
N THR A 210 -13.14 -11.78 -3.07
CA THR A 210 -12.07 -12.04 -2.12
C THR A 210 -11.73 -13.52 -2.06
N ALA A 211 -12.73 -14.39 -1.90
CA ALA A 211 -12.55 -15.84 -1.88
C ALA A 211 -11.90 -16.37 -3.17
N GLU A 212 -12.29 -15.85 -4.34
CA GLU A 212 -11.66 -16.19 -5.63
C GLU A 212 -10.16 -15.82 -5.67
N ASN A 213 -9.81 -14.63 -5.18
CA ASN A 213 -8.41 -14.20 -5.11
C ASN A 213 -7.60 -15.03 -4.11
N LEU A 214 -8.17 -15.36 -2.96
CA LEU A 214 -7.53 -16.23 -1.96
C LEU A 214 -7.27 -17.64 -2.52
N ALA A 215 -8.21 -18.20 -3.30
CA ALA A 215 -7.98 -19.46 -4.01
C ALA A 215 -6.80 -19.33 -5.00
N GLY A 216 -6.70 -18.23 -5.74
CA GLY A 216 -5.58 -17.95 -6.62
C GLY A 216 -4.23 -17.80 -5.89
N LEU A 217 -4.23 -17.18 -4.73
CA LEU A 217 -3.03 -17.10 -3.86
C LEU A 217 -2.63 -18.47 -3.33
N ALA A 218 -3.59 -19.31 -2.92
CA ALA A 218 -3.34 -20.68 -2.48
C ALA A 218 -2.77 -21.56 -3.61
N GLU A 219 -3.27 -21.42 -4.84
CA GLU A 219 -2.68 -22.09 -6.01
C GLU A 219 -1.24 -21.61 -6.27
N ALA A 220 -0.98 -20.33 -6.12
CA ALA A 220 0.36 -19.76 -6.27
C ALA A 220 1.31 -20.28 -5.19
N ASP A 221 0.87 -20.36 -3.93
CA ASP A 221 1.66 -20.86 -2.80
C ASP A 221 2.04 -22.35 -2.97
N GLN A 222 1.14 -23.16 -3.51
CA GLN A 222 1.44 -24.55 -3.87
C GLN A 222 2.45 -24.71 -5.01
N LYS A 223 2.53 -23.72 -5.91
CA LYS A 223 3.34 -23.77 -7.12
C LYS A 223 4.71 -23.13 -6.96
N TYR A 224 4.80 -22.11 -6.14
CA TYR A 224 6.02 -21.32 -5.95
C TYR A 224 6.44 -21.38 -4.48
N GLU A 225 7.73 -21.58 -4.26
CA GLU A 225 8.29 -21.60 -2.92
C GLU A 225 8.21 -20.19 -2.30
N ARG A 226 7.56 -20.10 -1.12
CA ARG A 226 7.54 -18.87 -0.33
C ARG A 226 8.78 -18.82 0.56
N PRO A 227 9.62 -17.77 0.46
CA PRO A 227 10.76 -17.59 1.35
C PRO A 227 10.32 -17.53 2.81
N SER A 228 10.97 -18.29 3.67
CA SER A 228 10.60 -18.41 5.10
C SER A 228 10.72 -17.09 5.88
N GLU A 229 11.64 -16.23 5.47
CA GLU A 229 11.85 -14.90 6.05
C GLU A 229 10.69 -13.93 5.81
N LEU A 230 9.82 -14.19 4.83
CA LEU A 230 8.62 -13.40 4.58
C LEU A 230 7.47 -13.72 5.54
N GLY A 231 7.58 -14.79 6.33
CA GLY A 231 6.55 -15.22 7.27
C GLY A 231 5.23 -15.62 6.60
N GLN A 232 4.12 -15.59 7.33
CA GLN A 232 2.79 -15.82 6.79
C GLN A 232 2.36 -14.63 5.92
N LEU A 233 1.65 -14.91 4.82
CA LEU A 233 1.12 -13.86 3.95
C LEU A 233 -0.07 -13.17 4.63
N GLU A 234 0.07 -11.88 4.94
CA GLU A 234 -1.00 -11.05 5.49
C GLU A 234 -2.00 -10.67 4.40
N ILE A 235 -3.28 -10.81 4.66
CA ILE A 235 -4.36 -10.54 3.71
C ILE A 235 -5.04 -9.21 4.04
N THR A 236 -4.85 -8.21 3.18
CA THR A 236 -5.47 -6.90 3.28
C THR A 236 -6.50 -6.71 2.17
N VAL A 237 -7.68 -6.17 2.49
CA VAL A 237 -8.75 -5.93 1.50
C VAL A 237 -9.37 -4.55 1.70
N THR A 238 -9.57 -3.79 0.61
CA THR A 238 -10.53 -2.69 0.57
C THR A 238 -11.87 -3.22 0.10
N PRO A 239 -12.92 -3.20 0.94
CA PRO A 239 -14.24 -3.69 0.59
C PRO A 239 -14.88 -2.84 -0.53
N ARG A 240 -15.60 -3.48 -1.45
CA ARG A 240 -16.37 -2.78 -2.48
C ARG A 240 -17.60 -2.07 -1.92
N MET A 241 -18.12 -2.57 -0.81
CA MET A 241 -19.29 -2.04 -0.11
C MET A 241 -18.89 -1.49 1.25
N ARG A 242 -19.70 -0.60 1.81
CA ARG A 242 -19.50 -0.16 3.20
C ARG A 242 -19.66 -1.37 4.12
N PRO A 243 -18.67 -1.71 4.94
CA PRO A 243 -18.78 -2.83 5.86
C PRO A 243 -19.74 -2.49 7.00
N GLY A 244 -20.56 -3.49 7.36
CA GLY A 244 -21.24 -3.56 8.64
C GLY A 244 -20.70 -4.74 9.42
N SER A 245 -21.17 -4.99 10.64
CA SER A 245 -20.70 -6.10 11.48
C SER A 245 -20.75 -7.47 10.78
N GLU A 246 -21.85 -7.78 10.07
CA GLU A 246 -21.99 -9.00 9.29
C GLU A 246 -20.94 -9.14 8.18
N MET A 247 -20.57 -8.01 7.52
CA MET A 247 -19.53 -8.03 6.49
C MET A 247 -18.16 -8.29 7.08
N ILE A 248 -17.84 -7.71 8.26
CA ILE A 248 -16.59 -7.99 8.96
C ILE A 248 -16.48 -9.46 9.33
N GLU A 249 -17.56 -10.07 9.83
CA GLU A 249 -17.60 -11.49 10.13
C GLU A 249 -17.29 -12.33 8.88
N ARG A 250 -17.91 -12.00 7.73
CA ARG A 250 -17.66 -12.72 6.46
C ARG A 250 -16.19 -12.60 5.98
N TYR A 251 -15.57 -11.44 6.06
CA TYR A 251 -14.15 -11.31 5.72
C TYR A 251 -13.26 -12.04 6.73
N GLY A 252 -13.61 -12.04 8.01
CA GLY A 252 -12.92 -12.81 9.04
C GLY A 252 -12.98 -14.31 8.81
N GLU A 253 -14.13 -14.85 8.40
CA GLU A 253 -14.27 -16.26 8.00
C GLU A 253 -13.41 -16.65 6.80
N LEU A 254 -13.11 -15.68 5.92
CA LEU A 254 -12.19 -15.87 4.80
C LEU A 254 -10.71 -15.77 5.19
N GLY A 255 -10.41 -15.37 6.42
CA GLY A 255 -9.03 -15.19 6.89
C GLY A 255 -8.40 -13.87 6.44
N VAL A 256 -9.20 -12.81 6.27
CA VAL A 256 -8.70 -11.46 6.04
C VAL A 256 -8.17 -10.89 7.35
N ASP A 257 -6.94 -10.40 7.32
CA ASP A 257 -6.26 -9.84 8.50
C ASP A 257 -6.56 -8.34 8.67
N ARG A 258 -6.73 -7.59 7.55
CA ARG A 258 -6.98 -6.14 7.58
C ARG A 258 -8.01 -5.71 6.55
N LEU A 259 -8.94 -4.84 6.96
CA LEU A 259 -9.86 -4.12 6.09
C LEU A 259 -9.48 -2.64 6.01
N VAL A 260 -9.25 -2.14 4.80
CA VAL A 260 -8.89 -0.73 4.55
C VAL A 260 -10.11 -0.01 3.96
N LEU A 261 -10.73 0.83 4.76
CA LEU A 261 -12.04 1.40 4.46
C LEU A 261 -11.94 2.69 3.65
N LEU A 262 -12.80 2.84 2.65
CA LEU A 262 -13.01 4.08 1.92
C LEU A 262 -14.11 4.90 2.59
N SER A 263 -13.81 6.12 3.02
CA SER A 263 -14.79 7.01 3.65
C SER A 263 -15.81 7.54 2.65
N GLY A 264 -15.38 7.89 1.44
CA GLY A 264 -16.17 8.64 0.47
C GLY A 264 -16.51 10.06 0.93
N ALA A 265 -15.85 10.55 1.99
CA ALA A 265 -15.99 11.89 2.53
C ALA A 265 -15.48 12.95 1.56
N ARG A 266 -16.09 14.15 1.61
CA ARG A 266 -15.74 15.32 0.79
C ARG A 266 -15.34 16.54 1.61
N SER A 267 -15.28 16.39 2.93
CA SER A 267 -14.85 17.42 3.86
C SER A 267 -14.23 16.77 5.10
N VAL A 268 -13.50 17.57 5.89
CA VAL A 268 -12.92 17.13 7.18
C VAL A 268 -14.02 16.65 8.13
N ASP A 269 -15.13 17.40 8.24
CA ASP A 269 -16.25 17.02 9.11
C ASP A 269 -16.85 15.67 8.74
N GLU A 270 -17.02 15.39 7.44
CA GLU A 270 -17.49 14.09 6.97
C GLU A 270 -16.47 12.96 7.24
N SER A 271 -15.18 13.25 7.13
CA SER A 271 -14.12 12.30 7.49
C SER A 271 -14.13 11.96 8.97
N LEU A 272 -14.28 12.97 9.84
CA LEU A 272 -14.37 12.78 11.29
C LEU A 272 -15.63 11.99 11.67
N ALA A 273 -16.78 12.33 11.08
CA ALA A 273 -18.02 11.58 11.30
C ALA A 273 -17.92 10.12 10.83
N PHE A 274 -17.21 9.85 9.72
CA PHE A 274 -16.95 8.49 9.28
C PHE A 274 -16.07 7.73 10.26
N ILE A 275 -15.00 8.34 10.78
CA ILE A 275 -14.09 7.75 11.77
C ILE A 275 -14.85 7.38 13.05
N GLU A 276 -15.67 8.31 13.57
CA GLU A 276 -16.50 8.08 14.76
C GLU A 276 -17.48 6.93 14.53
N HIS A 277 -18.19 6.92 13.39
CA HIS A 277 -19.12 5.85 13.04
C HIS A 277 -18.45 4.47 12.97
N VAL A 278 -17.27 4.38 12.35
CA VAL A 278 -16.50 3.13 12.26
C VAL A 278 -16.06 2.67 13.65
N HIS A 279 -15.54 3.58 14.47
CA HIS A 279 -15.14 3.26 15.84
C HIS A 279 -16.31 2.68 16.66
N GLU A 280 -17.47 3.35 16.65
CA GLU A 280 -18.66 2.90 17.41
C GLU A 280 -19.25 1.59 16.90
N THR A 281 -19.16 1.33 15.58
CA THR A 281 -19.89 0.21 14.96
C THR A 281 -19.04 -1.04 14.82
N LEU A 282 -17.73 -0.89 14.59
CA LEU A 282 -16.85 -1.98 14.19
C LEU A 282 -15.68 -2.24 15.14
N MET A 283 -15.36 -1.31 16.06
CA MET A 283 -14.16 -1.38 16.90
C MET A 283 -14.46 -1.30 18.40
N SER A 284 -15.73 -1.06 18.78
CA SER A 284 -16.17 -0.92 20.20
C SER A 284 -16.59 -2.25 20.84
#